data_02b915445b96399b08be5594a1ec1b5d
#
_entry.id   02b915445b96399b08be5594a1ec1b5d
#
_cell.length_a   1.000
_cell.length_b   1.000
_cell.length_c   1.000
_cell.angle_alpha   90.00
_cell.angle_beta   90.00
_cell.angle_gamma   90.00
#
_symmetry.space_group_name_H-M   'P 1'
#
loop_
_entity.id
_entity.type
_entity.pdbx_description
1 polymer ?
#
loop_
_entity_poly.entity_id
_entity_poly.type
_entity_poly.pdbx_seq_one_letter_code
_entity_poly.pdbx_strand_id
1 'polypeptide(L)'
;MKVDILIVGAGIIGLSTAYQLSKINPNKKIVVLEKESRAAEHQTGHNSGVIHSGIYYRPGSYKAEFAKSGSASMIEFCEAENINYERCGKVIVATEEEELQRMRDLYERGLENDLDVELLNGEEIRQIEPFVNTVGGIHVKNTGIVNFREVTEKFGELFIENGGEVHYNNRVEMVENTESVVKITTNHAVYEADYLVNCAGLYSDKLAKLSGIQTNVQIIPFRGEYFKLSEDTEKYVKTLIYPVPNPELPFLGVHFTNMIGGGVDVGPNAVLGFKKEAYKKIGFNKSETMEILTFPGLYRMGLKNIKEAVGEYYRSFNKGAFVKAAQKLIPMIKSSDITPMEAGVRAQAMQPDGTMLDDFYFEENERSIHVLNAPSPAATCSIEIGKEIAQRFNAKFN
;
A
#
# COMPACT_ATOMS: atom_id res chain seq x y z
N MET A 1 20.88 19.73 -14.92
CA MET A 1 20.08 19.27 -16.08
C MET A 1 18.76 20.02 -16.06
N LYS A 2 18.28 20.51 -17.22
CA LYS A 2 16.93 21.12 -17.32
C LYS A 2 15.93 20.08 -17.77
N VAL A 3 14.76 20.06 -17.11
CA VAL A 3 13.65 19.16 -17.38
C VAL A 3 12.31 19.90 -17.19
N ASP A 4 11.26 19.48 -17.86
CA ASP A 4 9.95 20.11 -17.68
C ASP A 4 9.28 19.59 -16.41
N ILE A 5 9.29 18.25 -16.21
CA ILE A 5 8.65 17.60 -15.08
C ILE A 5 9.66 16.67 -14.40
N LEU A 6 9.84 16.84 -13.09
CA LEU A 6 10.62 15.93 -12.28
C LEU A 6 9.71 15.18 -11.30
N ILE A 7 9.82 13.85 -11.32
CA ILE A 7 9.07 12.98 -10.41
C ILE A 7 10.06 12.35 -9.43
N VAL A 8 9.76 12.33 -8.14
CA VAL A 8 10.63 11.71 -7.14
C VAL A 8 9.98 10.43 -6.61
N GLY A 9 10.68 9.31 -6.83
CA GLY A 9 10.32 7.96 -6.42
C GLY A 9 9.87 7.09 -7.60
N ALA A 10 10.59 5.97 -7.84
CA ALA A 10 10.26 4.94 -8.83
C ALA A 10 9.49 3.75 -8.21
N GLY A 11 8.64 4.02 -7.21
CA GLY A 11 7.61 3.10 -6.78
C GLY A 11 6.42 3.08 -7.74
N ILE A 12 5.44 2.21 -7.48
CA ILE A 12 4.30 2.02 -8.39
C ILE A 12 3.52 3.31 -8.68
N ILE A 13 3.35 4.19 -7.69
CA ILE A 13 2.66 5.47 -7.89
C ILE A 13 3.50 6.41 -8.77
N GLY A 14 4.82 6.50 -8.52
CA GLY A 14 5.69 7.38 -9.30
C GLY A 14 5.81 6.97 -10.76
N LEU A 15 6.02 5.68 -11.05
CA LEU A 15 6.14 5.18 -12.42
C LEU A 15 4.79 5.14 -13.16
N SER A 16 3.70 4.82 -12.47
CA SER A 16 2.36 4.97 -13.06
C SER A 16 2.09 6.44 -13.43
N THR A 17 2.40 7.38 -12.52
CA THR A 17 2.24 8.83 -12.79
C THR A 17 3.12 9.27 -13.97
N ALA A 18 4.38 8.83 -14.01
CA ALA A 18 5.30 9.14 -15.11
C ALA A 18 4.77 8.64 -16.47
N TYR A 19 4.29 7.40 -16.49
CA TYR A 19 3.67 6.81 -17.67
C TYR A 19 2.42 7.59 -18.13
N GLN A 20 1.50 7.93 -17.19
CA GLN A 20 0.31 8.69 -17.56
C GLN A 20 0.65 10.10 -18.05
N LEU A 21 1.59 10.79 -17.40
CA LEU A 21 2.06 12.11 -17.82
C LEU A 21 2.73 12.08 -19.20
N SER A 22 3.55 11.07 -19.50
CA SER A 22 4.22 10.94 -20.80
C SER A 22 3.24 10.73 -21.96
N LYS A 23 2.12 10.02 -21.70
CA LYS A 23 1.05 9.82 -22.70
C LYS A 23 0.35 11.13 -23.11
N ILE A 24 0.10 11.99 -22.13
CA ILE A 24 -0.69 13.23 -22.36
C ILE A 24 0.20 14.45 -22.59
N ASN A 25 1.50 14.36 -22.33
CA ASN A 25 2.49 15.41 -22.55
C ASN A 25 3.71 14.88 -23.32
N PRO A 26 3.54 14.40 -24.56
CA PRO A 26 4.60 13.70 -25.31
C PRO A 26 5.79 14.59 -25.70
N ASN A 27 5.64 15.91 -25.62
CA ASN A 27 6.70 16.88 -25.96
C ASN A 27 7.46 17.39 -24.72
N LYS A 28 7.06 16.97 -23.50
CA LYS A 28 7.72 17.40 -22.28
C LYS A 28 8.82 16.43 -21.89
N LYS A 29 9.95 16.97 -21.47
CA LYS A 29 11.06 16.20 -20.89
C LYS A 29 10.70 15.83 -19.45
N ILE A 30 10.38 14.54 -19.22
CA ILE A 30 9.98 14.00 -17.92
C ILE A 30 11.10 13.10 -17.40
N VAL A 31 11.52 13.33 -16.14
CA VAL A 31 12.56 12.55 -15.47
C VAL A 31 12.02 12.04 -14.14
N VAL A 32 12.25 10.75 -13.87
CA VAL A 32 11.99 10.13 -12.54
C VAL A 32 13.32 9.97 -11.82
N LEU A 33 13.40 10.43 -10.57
CA LEU A 33 14.54 10.20 -9.68
C LEU A 33 14.22 9.10 -8.69
N GLU A 34 15.10 8.12 -8.57
CA GLU A 34 15.03 7.05 -7.56
C GLU A 34 16.34 6.97 -6.78
N LYS A 35 16.23 6.87 -5.45
CA LYS A 35 17.41 6.78 -4.58
C LYS A 35 18.09 5.42 -4.60
N GLU A 36 17.32 4.37 -4.91
CA GLU A 36 17.82 3.00 -5.01
C GLU A 36 18.36 2.69 -6.42
N SER A 37 18.97 1.52 -6.56
CA SER A 37 19.56 1.06 -7.84
C SER A 37 18.52 0.49 -8.81
N ARG A 38 17.28 0.34 -8.40
CA ARG A 38 16.16 -0.20 -9.21
C ARG A 38 14.81 0.32 -8.72
N ALA A 39 13.79 0.14 -9.53
CA ALA A 39 12.41 0.44 -9.19
C ALA A 39 11.83 -0.54 -8.14
N ALA A 40 10.72 -0.15 -7.51
CA ALA A 40 9.91 -0.99 -6.64
C ALA A 40 10.65 -1.60 -5.43
N GLU A 41 11.72 -0.97 -4.95
CA GLU A 41 12.57 -1.51 -3.88
C GLU A 41 11.92 -1.46 -2.50
N HIS A 42 10.97 -0.54 -2.28
CA HIS A 42 10.32 -0.32 -0.99
C HIS A 42 8.92 -0.93 -0.91
N GLN A 43 7.90 -0.17 -0.53
CA GLN A 43 6.52 -0.65 -0.29
C GLN A 43 5.95 -1.46 -1.47
N THR A 44 6.29 -1.06 -2.70
CA THR A 44 5.85 -1.73 -3.92
C THR A 44 6.37 -3.16 -4.03
N GLY A 45 7.58 -3.43 -3.58
CA GLY A 45 8.19 -4.76 -3.58
C GLY A 45 7.94 -5.56 -2.30
N HIS A 46 7.27 -4.97 -1.29
CA HIS A 46 7.06 -5.57 0.04
C HIS A 46 5.59 -5.46 0.45
N ASN A 47 4.71 -6.13 -0.29
CA ASN A 47 3.27 -6.19 -0.06
C ASN A 47 2.73 -7.58 -0.40
N SER A 48 1.45 -7.81 -0.13
CA SER A 48 0.80 -9.10 -0.34
C SER A 48 0.35 -9.39 -1.78
N GLY A 49 0.61 -8.52 -2.74
CA GLY A 49 0.26 -8.71 -4.14
C GLY A 49 -1.25 -8.72 -4.47
N VAL A 50 -2.11 -8.31 -3.54
CA VAL A 50 -3.57 -8.42 -3.71
C VAL A 50 -4.12 -7.29 -4.57
N ILE A 51 -4.85 -7.65 -5.62
CA ILE A 51 -5.75 -6.75 -6.37
C ILE A 51 -7.06 -6.65 -5.59
N HIS A 52 -7.22 -5.56 -4.83
CA HIS A 52 -8.35 -5.37 -3.91
C HIS A 52 -9.62 -4.93 -4.63
N SER A 53 -10.77 -5.50 -4.23
CA SER A 53 -12.09 -5.13 -4.76
C SER A 53 -12.67 -3.82 -4.21
N GLY A 54 -12.26 -3.39 -3.00
CA GLY A 54 -12.78 -2.16 -2.37
C GLY A 54 -13.84 -2.37 -1.29
N ILE A 55 -14.17 -3.60 -0.90
CA ILE A 55 -15.27 -3.92 0.03
C ILE A 55 -15.16 -3.22 1.40
N TYR A 56 -13.96 -2.92 1.87
CA TYR A 56 -13.74 -2.31 3.19
C TYR A 56 -13.96 -0.79 3.21
N TYR A 57 -14.01 -0.13 2.04
CA TYR A 57 -13.92 1.32 1.95
C TYR A 57 -15.30 1.99 2.00
N ARG A 58 -15.33 3.18 2.60
CA ARG A 58 -16.56 3.95 2.72
C ARG A 58 -17.05 4.35 1.33
N PRO A 59 -18.33 4.10 0.98
CA PRO A 59 -18.91 4.55 -0.28
C PRO A 59 -18.69 6.05 -0.50
N GLY A 60 -18.35 6.44 -1.75
CA GLY A 60 -18.06 7.82 -2.13
C GLY A 60 -16.69 8.36 -1.69
N SER A 61 -15.81 7.53 -1.10
CA SER A 61 -14.41 7.89 -0.86
C SER A 61 -13.56 7.64 -2.10
N TYR A 62 -12.44 8.37 -2.25
CA TYR A 62 -11.46 8.08 -3.32
C TYR A 62 -11.00 6.62 -3.30
N LYS A 63 -10.80 6.05 -2.11
CA LYS A 63 -10.45 4.62 -1.97
C LYS A 63 -11.51 3.70 -2.56
N ALA A 64 -12.78 3.94 -2.34
CA ALA A 64 -13.86 3.08 -2.86
C ALA A 64 -13.94 3.20 -4.38
N GLU A 65 -13.95 4.42 -4.90
CA GLU A 65 -14.03 4.70 -6.35
C GLU A 65 -12.81 4.14 -7.09
N PHE A 66 -11.60 4.47 -6.60
CA PHE A 66 -10.37 4.03 -7.24
C PHE A 66 -10.09 2.53 -7.04
N ALA A 67 -10.59 1.88 -5.98
CA ALA A 67 -10.42 0.44 -5.83
C ALA A 67 -11.24 -0.33 -6.86
N LYS A 68 -12.48 0.09 -7.10
CA LYS A 68 -13.35 -0.55 -8.09
C LYS A 68 -12.79 -0.37 -9.51
N SER A 69 -12.58 0.88 -9.95
CA SER A 69 -12.03 1.18 -11.27
C SER A 69 -10.59 0.67 -11.42
N GLY A 70 -9.76 0.83 -10.38
CA GLY A 70 -8.36 0.41 -10.37
C GLY A 70 -8.17 -1.10 -10.41
N SER A 71 -9.08 -1.89 -9.81
CA SER A 71 -9.06 -3.35 -9.95
C SER A 71 -9.27 -3.76 -11.41
N ALA A 72 -10.24 -3.16 -12.09
CA ALA A 72 -10.49 -3.41 -13.51
C ALA A 72 -9.31 -2.96 -14.38
N SER A 73 -8.86 -1.70 -14.21
CA SER A 73 -7.73 -1.15 -14.97
C SER A 73 -6.43 -1.94 -14.76
N MET A 74 -6.20 -2.46 -13.54
CA MET A 74 -5.02 -3.28 -13.23
C MET A 74 -5.06 -4.61 -13.98
N ILE A 75 -6.22 -5.26 -14.01
CA ILE A 75 -6.40 -6.52 -14.74
C ILE A 75 -6.25 -6.30 -16.25
N GLU A 76 -6.90 -5.27 -16.80
CA GLU A 76 -6.76 -4.91 -18.23
C GLU A 76 -5.30 -4.59 -18.59
N PHE A 77 -4.58 -3.91 -17.72
CA PHE A 77 -3.15 -3.63 -17.90
C PHE A 77 -2.32 -4.90 -17.89
N CYS A 78 -2.57 -5.82 -16.94
CA CYS A 78 -1.87 -7.10 -16.89
C CYS A 78 -2.13 -7.93 -18.15
N GLU A 79 -3.37 -7.96 -18.65
CA GLU A 79 -3.72 -8.65 -19.90
C GLU A 79 -3.02 -8.04 -21.12
N ALA A 80 -3.03 -6.70 -21.23
CA ALA A 80 -2.42 -5.98 -22.35
C ALA A 80 -0.89 -6.15 -22.39
N GLU A 81 -0.25 -6.19 -21.23
CA GLU A 81 1.21 -6.24 -21.10
C GLU A 81 1.76 -7.65 -20.82
N ASN A 82 0.90 -8.68 -20.85
CA ASN A 82 1.25 -10.08 -20.58
C ASN A 82 1.89 -10.29 -19.19
N ILE A 83 1.42 -9.56 -18.17
CA ILE A 83 1.82 -9.74 -16.78
C ILE A 83 0.94 -10.83 -16.16
N ASN A 84 1.57 -11.79 -15.48
CA ASN A 84 0.84 -12.88 -14.84
C ASN A 84 0.02 -12.36 -13.65
N TYR A 85 -1.28 -12.65 -13.65
CA TYR A 85 -2.21 -12.36 -12.56
C TYR A 85 -3.20 -13.52 -12.40
N GLU A 86 -3.87 -13.61 -11.26
CA GLU A 86 -4.88 -14.61 -10.99
C GLU A 86 -6.09 -13.99 -10.30
N ARG A 87 -7.30 -14.26 -10.80
CA ARG A 87 -8.57 -13.92 -10.13
C ARG A 87 -8.95 -15.08 -9.20
N CYS A 88 -8.29 -15.18 -8.07
CA CYS A 88 -8.49 -16.27 -7.12
C CYS A 88 -9.71 -16.09 -6.20
N GLY A 89 -10.30 -14.91 -6.16
CA GLY A 89 -11.36 -14.58 -5.21
C GLY A 89 -10.86 -14.42 -3.78
N LYS A 90 -11.77 -14.06 -2.87
CA LYS A 90 -11.50 -13.88 -1.45
C LYS A 90 -12.72 -14.28 -0.62
N VAL A 91 -12.51 -14.99 0.49
CA VAL A 91 -13.51 -15.17 1.52
C VAL A 91 -13.18 -14.30 2.73
N ILE A 92 -14.19 -13.58 3.25
CA ILE A 92 -14.09 -12.83 4.50
C ILE A 92 -14.98 -13.57 5.49
N VAL A 93 -14.39 -14.13 6.54
CA VAL A 93 -15.07 -15.09 7.39
C VAL A 93 -15.28 -14.59 8.82
N ALA A 94 -16.49 -14.83 9.35
CA ALA A 94 -16.80 -14.74 10.76
C ALA A 94 -16.43 -16.06 11.44
N THR A 95 -15.59 -16.00 12.46
CA THR A 95 -15.16 -17.19 13.22
C THR A 95 -16.02 -17.43 14.45
N GLU A 96 -16.75 -16.41 14.90
CA GLU A 96 -17.60 -16.41 16.08
C GLU A 96 -18.95 -15.72 15.76
N GLU A 97 -20.02 -16.09 16.47
CA GLU A 97 -21.38 -15.54 16.25
C GLU A 97 -21.44 -14.01 16.43
N GLU A 98 -20.64 -13.46 17.34
CA GLU A 98 -20.56 -12.02 17.60
C GLU A 98 -20.07 -11.22 16.40
N GLU A 99 -19.38 -11.87 15.45
CA GLU A 99 -18.86 -11.25 14.24
C GLU A 99 -19.91 -11.14 13.12
N LEU A 100 -21.02 -11.89 13.20
CA LEU A 100 -22.02 -11.98 12.13
C LEU A 100 -22.67 -10.63 11.80
N GLN A 101 -22.92 -9.78 12.81
CA GLN A 101 -23.52 -8.47 12.53
C GLN A 101 -22.54 -7.59 11.74
N ARG A 102 -21.27 -7.52 12.16
CA ARG A 102 -20.22 -6.79 11.43
C ARG A 102 -20.00 -7.32 10.01
N MET A 103 -20.14 -8.64 9.85
CA MET A 103 -20.08 -9.29 8.52
C MET A 103 -21.23 -8.82 7.62
N ARG A 104 -22.46 -8.76 8.14
CA ARG A 104 -23.61 -8.25 7.38
C ARG A 104 -23.46 -6.78 7.01
N ASP A 105 -23.01 -5.95 7.95
CA ASP A 105 -22.73 -4.52 7.69
C ASP A 105 -21.66 -4.34 6.60
N LEU A 106 -20.66 -5.23 6.56
CA LEU A 106 -19.63 -5.25 5.53
C LEU A 106 -20.20 -5.72 4.17
N TYR A 107 -21.08 -6.70 4.16
CA TYR A 107 -21.76 -7.17 2.97
C TYR A 107 -22.61 -6.06 2.33
N GLU A 108 -23.43 -5.36 3.13
CA GLU A 108 -24.24 -4.22 2.67
C GLU A 108 -23.32 -3.12 2.08
N ARG A 109 -22.21 -2.83 2.74
CA ARG A 109 -21.19 -1.89 2.19
C ARG A 109 -20.63 -2.37 0.85
N GLY A 110 -20.43 -3.67 0.69
CA GLY A 110 -20.02 -4.28 -0.59
C GLY A 110 -21.04 -4.02 -1.69
N LEU A 111 -22.33 -4.18 -1.39
CA LEU A 111 -23.42 -3.86 -2.32
C LEU A 111 -23.51 -2.37 -2.63
N GLU A 112 -23.37 -1.50 -1.63
CA GLU A 112 -23.34 -0.03 -1.83
C GLU A 112 -22.18 0.41 -2.73
N ASN A 113 -21.04 -0.30 -2.68
CA ASN A 113 -19.90 -0.08 -3.59
C ASN A 113 -20.07 -0.79 -4.95
N ASP A 114 -21.25 -1.39 -5.21
CA ASP A 114 -21.57 -2.11 -6.45
C ASP A 114 -20.55 -3.21 -6.77
N LEU A 115 -20.23 -4.04 -5.77
CA LEU A 115 -19.31 -5.16 -5.88
C LEU A 115 -20.06 -6.49 -6.02
N ASP A 116 -19.49 -7.44 -6.76
CA ASP A 116 -19.99 -8.82 -6.86
C ASP A 116 -19.62 -9.60 -5.59
N VAL A 117 -20.51 -9.60 -4.62
CA VAL A 117 -20.34 -10.23 -3.31
C VAL A 117 -21.50 -11.17 -3.02
N GLU A 118 -21.20 -12.29 -2.36
CA GLU A 118 -22.18 -13.29 -1.92
C GLU A 118 -22.08 -13.48 -0.41
N LEU A 119 -23.21 -13.39 0.28
CA LEU A 119 -23.31 -13.72 1.69
C LEU A 119 -23.60 -15.21 1.83
N LEU A 120 -22.69 -15.95 2.45
CA LEU A 120 -22.71 -17.41 2.53
C LEU A 120 -22.71 -17.89 3.99
N ASN A 121 -23.37 -19.01 4.24
CA ASN A 121 -23.28 -19.69 5.54
C ASN A 121 -21.95 -20.46 5.68
N GLY A 122 -21.69 -21.01 6.88
CA GLY A 122 -20.40 -21.66 7.15
C GLY A 122 -20.17 -22.92 6.31
N GLU A 123 -21.21 -23.65 5.90
CA GLU A 123 -21.08 -24.83 5.04
C GLU A 123 -20.74 -24.43 3.60
N GLU A 124 -21.38 -23.41 3.08
CA GLU A 124 -21.12 -22.86 1.75
C GLU A 124 -19.68 -22.28 1.65
N ILE A 125 -19.22 -21.57 2.68
CA ILE A 125 -17.82 -21.10 2.72
C ILE A 125 -16.84 -22.28 2.74
N ARG A 126 -17.13 -23.37 3.46
CA ARG A 126 -16.27 -24.56 3.47
C ARG A 126 -16.24 -25.33 2.15
N GLN A 127 -17.20 -25.12 1.25
CA GLN A 127 -17.10 -25.64 -0.11
C GLN A 127 -16.01 -24.91 -0.93
N ILE A 128 -15.80 -23.60 -0.64
CA ILE A 128 -14.73 -22.79 -1.25
C ILE A 128 -13.42 -23.06 -0.53
N GLU A 129 -13.41 -22.91 0.80
CA GLU A 129 -12.24 -23.05 1.68
C GLU A 129 -12.46 -24.19 2.71
N PRO A 130 -12.16 -25.45 2.39
CA PRO A 130 -12.55 -26.61 3.21
C PRO A 130 -11.97 -26.61 4.63
N PHE A 131 -10.85 -25.92 4.86
CA PHE A 131 -10.11 -25.97 6.11
C PHE A 131 -10.34 -24.75 7.01
N VAL A 132 -11.18 -23.81 6.56
CA VAL A 132 -11.45 -22.59 7.31
C VAL A 132 -12.41 -22.83 8.48
N ASN A 133 -12.10 -22.25 9.61
CA ASN A 133 -12.99 -22.16 10.76
C ASN A 133 -13.93 -20.97 10.55
N THR A 134 -15.24 -21.23 10.41
CA THR A 134 -16.21 -20.18 10.13
C THR A 134 -17.63 -20.57 10.51
N VAL A 135 -18.42 -19.59 10.95
CA VAL A 135 -19.86 -19.65 11.14
C VAL A 135 -20.62 -19.03 9.95
N GLY A 136 -19.95 -18.25 9.11
CA GLY A 136 -20.47 -17.63 7.90
C GLY A 136 -19.43 -16.68 7.28
N GLY A 137 -19.67 -16.23 6.07
CA GLY A 137 -18.70 -15.37 5.39
C GLY A 137 -19.27 -14.63 4.18
N ILE A 138 -18.43 -13.78 3.61
CA ILE A 138 -18.67 -13.08 2.34
C ILE A 138 -17.68 -13.62 1.33
N HIS A 139 -18.18 -14.08 0.20
CA HIS A 139 -17.34 -14.40 -0.95
C HIS A 139 -17.26 -13.18 -1.87
N VAL A 140 -16.05 -12.69 -2.13
CA VAL A 140 -15.75 -11.54 -2.99
C VAL A 140 -15.04 -12.05 -4.24
N LYS A 141 -15.77 -12.19 -5.34
CA LYS A 141 -15.28 -12.85 -6.58
C LYS A 141 -14.22 -12.04 -7.30
N ASN A 142 -14.35 -10.72 -7.32
CA ASN A 142 -13.49 -9.81 -8.08
C ASN A 142 -12.21 -9.42 -7.32
N THR A 143 -11.64 -10.34 -6.56
CA THR A 143 -10.34 -10.16 -5.91
C THR A 143 -9.31 -11.04 -6.60
N GLY A 144 -8.11 -10.52 -6.81
CA GLY A 144 -7.04 -11.26 -7.46
C GLY A 144 -5.69 -11.01 -6.82
N ILE A 145 -4.67 -11.58 -7.43
CA ILE A 145 -3.26 -11.42 -7.04
C ILE A 145 -2.40 -11.12 -8.27
N VAL A 146 -1.36 -10.34 -8.06
CA VAL A 146 -0.37 -9.95 -9.07
C VAL A 146 0.97 -9.63 -8.41
N ASN A 147 2.05 -9.70 -9.15
CA ASN A 147 3.34 -9.17 -8.70
C ASN A 147 3.43 -7.68 -9.03
N PHE A 148 3.19 -6.81 -8.04
CA PHE A 148 3.26 -5.35 -8.24
C PHE A 148 4.67 -4.83 -8.58
N ARG A 149 5.73 -5.61 -8.36
CA ARG A 149 7.07 -5.26 -8.85
C ARG A 149 7.10 -5.33 -10.38
N GLU A 150 6.62 -6.42 -10.98
CA GLU A 150 6.53 -6.59 -12.44
C GLU A 150 5.66 -5.51 -13.08
N VAL A 151 4.50 -5.21 -12.48
CA VAL A 151 3.62 -4.10 -12.92
C VAL A 151 4.38 -2.77 -12.95
N THR A 152 5.16 -2.50 -11.90
CA THR A 152 5.91 -1.24 -11.77
C THR A 152 7.06 -1.15 -12.77
N GLU A 153 7.78 -2.24 -12.96
CA GLU A 153 8.85 -2.34 -13.96
C GLU A 153 8.27 -2.10 -15.37
N LYS A 154 7.10 -2.66 -15.66
CA LYS A 154 6.41 -2.45 -16.95
C LYS A 154 5.98 -0.99 -17.14
N PHE A 155 5.47 -0.30 -16.10
CA PHE A 155 5.23 1.15 -16.19
C PHE A 155 6.50 1.92 -16.53
N GLY A 156 7.64 1.51 -15.94
CA GLY A 156 8.93 2.12 -16.23
C GLY A 156 9.38 1.90 -17.69
N GLU A 157 9.23 0.69 -18.22
CA GLU A 157 9.52 0.37 -19.61
C GLU A 157 8.69 1.23 -20.57
N LEU A 158 7.37 1.25 -20.41
CA LEU A 158 6.45 2.03 -21.23
C LEU A 158 6.70 3.55 -21.11
N PHE A 159 7.09 4.03 -19.92
CA PHE A 159 7.49 5.42 -19.72
C PHE A 159 8.76 5.77 -20.52
N ILE A 160 9.75 4.88 -20.52
CA ILE A 160 11.00 5.05 -21.29
C ILE A 160 10.73 4.98 -22.80
N GLU A 161 9.87 4.06 -23.24
CA GLU A 161 9.42 3.97 -24.64
C GLU A 161 8.75 5.27 -25.11
N ASN A 162 8.04 5.96 -24.22
CA ASN A 162 7.46 7.28 -24.48
C ASN A 162 8.49 8.44 -24.40
N GLY A 163 9.78 8.16 -24.28
CA GLY A 163 10.87 9.15 -24.24
C GLY A 163 11.19 9.71 -22.86
N GLY A 164 10.65 9.12 -21.79
CA GLY A 164 10.99 9.48 -20.41
C GLY A 164 12.34 8.90 -19.95
N GLU A 165 12.90 9.44 -18.88
CA GLU A 165 14.16 8.99 -18.30
C GLU A 165 13.98 8.61 -16.82
N VAL A 166 14.56 7.48 -16.38
CA VAL A 166 14.63 7.09 -14.96
C VAL A 166 16.06 7.11 -14.49
N HIS A 167 16.35 7.96 -13.52
CA HIS A 167 17.69 8.11 -12.94
C HIS A 167 17.75 7.44 -11.57
N TYR A 168 18.30 6.25 -11.52
CA TYR A 168 18.54 5.49 -10.29
C TYR A 168 19.76 6.01 -9.52
N ASN A 169 19.86 5.62 -8.23
CA ASN A 169 20.91 6.06 -7.29
C ASN A 169 20.93 7.58 -7.06
N ASN A 170 19.85 8.28 -7.34
CA ASN A 170 19.71 9.74 -7.23
C ASN A 170 18.81 10.09 -6.03
N ARG A 171 19.40 10.16 -4.84
CA ARG A 171 18.71 10.58 -3.62
C ARG A 171 18.60 12.10 -3.57
N VAL A 172 17.39 12.62 -3.48
CA VAL A 172 17.14 14.07 -3.29
C VAL A 172 17.61 14.49 -1.89
N GLU A 173 18.42 15.53 -1.83
CA GLU A 173 19.00 16.08 -0.60
C GLU A 173 18.48 17.49 -0.30
N MET A 174 18.20 18.29 -1.34
CA MET A 174 17.70 19.67 -1.20
C MET A 174 16.74 20.01 -2.33
N VAL A 175 15.75 20.82 -2.00
CA VAL A 175 14.80 21.41 -2.94
C VAL A 175 14.74 22.91 -2.68
N GLU A 176 14.95 23.71 -3.72
CA GLU A 176 14.89 25.17 -3.68
C GLU A 176 13.86 25.65 -4.71
N ASN A 177 12.78 26.28 -4.24
CA ASN A 177 11.83 26.93 -5.13
C ASN A 177 12.35 28.32 -5.49
N THR A 178 12.51 28.57 -6.78
CA THR A 178 12.79 29.90 -7.32
C THR A 178 11.55 30.49 -8.00
N GLU A 179 11.61 31.71 -8.46
CA GLU A 179 10.50 32.33 -9.18
C GLU A 179 10.13 31.60 -10.48
N SER A 180 11.11 30.95 -11.13
CA SER A 180 10.93 30.33 -12.46
C SER A 180 10.98 28.81 -12.47
N VAL A 181 11.72 28.18 -11.57
CA VAL A 181 11.97 26.73 -11.55
C VAL A 181 12.05 26.18 -10.12
N VAL A 182 11.86 24.87 -10.01
CA VAL A 182 12.23 24.10 -8.81
C VAL A 182 13.61 23.51 -9.05
N LYS A 183 14.59 23.87 -8.20
CA LYS A 183 15.95 23.33 -8.25
C LYS A 183 16.07 22.18 -7.27
N ILE A 184 16.44 21.01 -7.76
CA ILE A 184 16.56 19.78 -6.98
C ILE A 184 18.00 19.32 -7.00
N THR A 185 18.62 19.23 -5.81
CA THR A 185 19.96 18.72 -5.63
C THR A 185 19.89 17.28 -5.12
N THR A 186 20.57 16.39 -5.83
CA THR A 186 20.74 14.99 -5.42
C THR A 186 22.20 14.75 -4.99
N ASN A 187 22.48 13.56 -4.47
CA ASN A 187 23.83 13.11 -4.17
C ASN A 187 24.76 13.03 -5.39
N HIS A 188 24.25 13.15 -6.62
CA HIS A 188 25.05 13.05 -7.86
C HIS A 188 24.92 14.24 -8.80
N ALA A 189 23.80 14.93 -8.82
CA ALA A 189 23.51 15.95 -9.83
C ALA A 189 22.57 17.04 -9.31
N VAL A 190 22.48 18.13 -10.09
CA VAL A 190 21.50 19.20 -9.88
C VAL A 190 20.55 19.23 -11.08
N TYR A 191 19.26 19.25 -10.79
CA TYR A 191 18.16 19.37 -11.76
C TYR A 191 17.46 20.71 -11.58
N GLU A 192 17.07 21.31 -12.69
CA GLU A 192 16.17 22.46 -12.74
C GLU A 192 14.91 22.00 -13.45
N ALA A 193 13.79 21.96 -12.75
CA ALA A 193 12.49 21.49 -13.27
C ALA A 193 11.48 22.62 -13.23
N ASP A 194 10.62 22.69 -14.25
CA ASP A 194 9.48 23.60 -14.22
C ASP A 194 8.49 23.15 -13.12
N TYR A 195 8.34 21.84 -12.97
CA TYR A 195 7.39 21.23 -12.04
C TYR A 195 7.96 19.99 -11.35
N LEU A 196 7.55 19.81 -10.08
CA LEU A 196 7.92 18.67 -9.24
C LEU A 196 6.67 17.84 -8.88
N VAL A 197 6.77 16.50 -9.02
CA VAL A 197 5.78 15.57 -8.49
C VAL A 197 6.44 14.68 -7.44
N ASN A 198 5.95 14.74 -6.22
CA ASN A 198 6.47 13.98 -5.10
C ASN A 198 5.70 12.68 -4.90
N CYS A 199 6.31 11.56 -5.29
CA CYS A 199 5.84 10.20 -5.07
C CYS A 199 6.82 9.41 -4.16
N ALA A 200 7.48 10.07 -3.20
CA ALA A 200 8.56 9.52 -2.39
C ALA A 200 8.11 8.55 -1.27
N GLY A 201 6.82 8.18 -1.21
CA GLY A 201 6.29 7.17 -0.31
C GLY A 201 6.63 7.44 1.16
N LEU A 202 7.48 6.62 1.78
CA LEU A 202 7.90 6.77 3.18
C LEU A 202 8.54 8.14 3.50
N TYR A 203 9.07 8.84 2.49
CA TYR A 203 9.74 10.14 2.64
C TYR A 203 8.94 11.30 2.04
N SER A 204 7.66 11.08 1.66
CA SER A 204 6.86 12.10 0.98
C SER A 204 6.63 13.35 1.85
N ASP A 205 6.45 13.20 3.16
CA ASP A 205 6.32 14.29 4.12
C ASP A 205 7.62 15.12 4.24
N LYS A 206 8.78 14.47 4.20
CA LYS A 206 10.08 15.14 4.23
C LYS A 206 10.33 15.94 2.95
N LEU A 207 10.06 15.32 1.80
CA LEU A 207 10.23 15.98 0.52
C LEU A 207 9.27 17.16 0.36
N ALA A 208 8.02 17.04 0.83
CA ALA A 208 7.06 18.16 0.84
C ALA A 208 7.58 19.34 1.68
N LYS A 209 8.09 19.08 2.88
CA LYS A 209 8.69 20.11 3.73
C LYS A 209 9.93 20.76 3.09
N LEU A 210 10.80 19.96 2.44
CA LEU A 210 11.95 20.47 1.68
C LEU A 210 11.50 21.36 0.51
N SER A 211 10.32 21.08 -0.07
CA SER A 211 9.71 21.87 -1.14
C SER A 211 8.90 23.09 -0.62
N GLY A 212 9.03 23.43 0.67
CA GLY A 212 8.36 24.59 1.26
C GLY A 212 6.88 24.42 1.58
N ILE A 213 6.32 23.21 1.44
CA ILE A 213 4.94 22.92 1.82
C ILE A 213 4.80 22.97 3.35
N GLN A 214 3.86 23.76 3.82
CA GLN A 214 3.51 23.88 5.25
C GLN A 214 2.53 22.77 5.64
N THR A 215 2.99 21.52 5.59
CA THR A 215 2.17 20.39 5.99
C THR A 215 2.30 20.05 7.46
N ASN A 216 1.18 19.78 8.12
CA ASN A 216 1.13 19.23 9.49
C ASN A 216 1.15 17.69 9.51
N VAL A 217 1.05 17.06 8.33
CA VAL A 217 1.05 15.60 8.20
C VAL A 217 2.47 15.07 8.37
N GLN A 218 2.60 13.98 9.12
CA GLN A 218 3.83 13.21 9.23
C GLN A 218 3.58 11.74 8.86
N ILE A 219 4.48 11.17 8.08
CA ILE A 219 4.46 9.74 7.77
C ILE A 219 5.04 8.96 8.95
N ILE A 220 4.21 8.12 9.56
CA ILE A 220 4.60 7.19 10.62
C ILE A 220 4.72 5.80 10.00
N PRO A 221 5.89 5.13 10.10
CA PRO A 221 6.08 3.81 9.54
C PRO A 221 5.49 2.74 10.46
N PHE A 222 4.60 1.90 9.92
CA PHE A 222 4.13 0.70 10.60
C PHE A 222 4.65 -0.53 9.86
N ARG A 223 5.43 -1.34 10.56
CA ARG A 223 5.99 -2.57 10.03
C ARG A 223 5.00 -3.72 10.17
N GLY A 224 4.73 -4.42 9.08
CA GLY A 224 3.94 -5.64 9.02
C GLY A 224 4.85 -6.84 8.85
N GLU A 225 4.80 -7.81 9.75
CA GLU A 225 5.56 -9.04 9.66
C GLU A 225 4.75 -10.11 8.97
N TYR A 226 5.38 -10.78 8.03
CA TYR A 226 4.80 -11.87 7.27
C TYR A 226 5.51 -13.18 7.59
N PHE A 227 4.76 -14.26 7.43
CA PHE A 227 5.29 -15.61 7.45
C PHE A 227 4.82 -16.33 6.19
N LYS A 228 5.63 -17.26 5.70
CA LYS A 228 5.27 -18.16 4.61
C LYS A 228 4.84 -19.50 5.18
N LEU A 229 3.76 -20.10 4.63
CA LEU A 229 3.41 -21.50 4.92
C LEU A 229 4.45 -22.45 4.32
N SER A 230 4.63 -23.61 4.96
CA SER A 230 5.38 -24.73 4.35
C SER A 230 4.60 -25.33 3.19
N GLU A 231 5.29 -25.84 2.19
CA GLU A 231 4.70 -26.44 0.98
C GLU A 231 3.61 -27.49 1.31
N ASP A 232 3.83 -28.30 2.36
CA ASP A 232 2.86 -29.33 2.79
C ASP A 232 1.53 -28.74 3.29
N THR A 233 1.52 -27.49 3.73
CA THR A 233 0.38 -26.83 4.36
C THR A 233 -0.27 -25.75 3.49
N GLU A 234 0.36 -25.33 2.38
CA GLU A 234 -0.22 -24.40 1.38
C GLU A 234 -1.59 -24.90 0.86
N LYS A 235 -1.78 -26.22 0.77
CA LYS A 235 -3.05 -26.86 0.35
C LYS A 235 -4.25 -26.50 1.24
N TYR A 236 -4.02 -25.93 2.43
CA TYR A 236 -5.10 -25.51 3.32
C TYR A 236 -5.72 -24.17 2.90
N VAL A 237 -5.12 -23.47 1.95
CA VAL A 237 -5.57 -22.17 1.43
C VAL A 237 -5.72 -22.26 -0.08
N LYS A 238 -6.94 -22.05 -0.58
CA LYS A 238 -7.25 -22.09 -2.02
C LYS A 238 -7.41 -20.70 -2.61
N THR A 239 -7.97 -19.77 -1.83
CA THR A 239 -8.20 -18.39 -2.20
C THR A 239 -7.51 -17.45 -1.20
N LEU A 240 -8.00 -16.24 -1.03
CA LEU A 240 -7.58 -15.34 0.03
C LEU A 240 -8.54 -15.47 1.22
N ILE A 241 -8.01 -15.73 2.43
CA ILE A 241 -8.83 -15.92 3.63
C ILE A 241 -8.60 -14.77 4.61
N TYR A 242 -9.61 -13.95 4.84
CA TYR A 242 -9.55 -12.76 5.67
C TYR A 242 -10.56 -12.84 6.81
N PRO A 243 -10.25 -12.34 8.02
CA PRO A 243 -11.24 -12.21 9.08
C PRO A 243 -12.18 -11.04 8.80
N VAL A 244 -13.37 -11.09 9.39
CA VAL A 244 -14.24 -9.91 9.50
C VAL A 244 -13.48 -8.82 10.28
N PRO A 245 -13.35 -7.59 9.73
CA PRO A 245 -12.61 -6.53 10.40
C PRO A 245 -13.27 -6.11 11.72
N ASN A 246 -12.45 -5.84 12.73
CA ASN A 246 -12.90 -5.16 13.93
C ASN A 246 -12.68 -3.66 13.76
N PRO A 247 -13.73 -2.81 13.73
CA PRO A 247 -13.61 -1.38 13.53
C PRO A 247 -12.90 -0.64 14.67
N GLU A 248 -12.76 -1.27 15.84
CA GLU A 248 -12.00 -0.73 16.96
C GLU A 248 -10.48 -0.84 16.73
N LEU A 249 -10.05 -1.68 15.77
CA LEU A 249 -8.63 -1.89 15.49
C LEU A 249 -8.20 -1.09 14.25
N PRO A 250 -7.03 -0.44 14.29
CA PRO A 250 -6.56 0.39 13.17
C PRO A 250 -6.11 -0.43 11.96
N PHE A 251 -5.86 -1.73 12.13
CA PHE A 251 -5.39 -2.61 11.08
C PHE A 251 -6.16 -3.95 11.09
N LEU A 252 -6.25 -4.55 9.90
CA LEU A 252 -6.84 -5.86 9.72
C LEU A 252 -6.01 -6.94 10.45
N GLY A 253 -6.67 -7.94 11.01
CA GLY A 253 -6.04 -9.09 11.65
C GLY A 253 -5.25 -9.97 10.67
N VAL A 254 -4.53 -10.95 11.22
CA VAL A 254 -3.79 -11.96 10.44
C VAL A 254 -4.72 -12.64 9.44
N HIS A 255 -4.27 -12.76 8.21
CA HIS A 255 -4.99 -13.36 7.08
C HIS A 255 -4.04 -14.19 6.20
N PHE A 256 -4.59 -14.96 5.28
CA PHE A 256 -3.83 -15.81 4.36
C PHE A 256 -3.99 -15.29 2.94
N THR A 257 -2.87 -15.25 2.21
CA THR A 257 -2.82 -14.72 0.85
C THR A 257 -2.02 -15.64 -0.04
N ASN A 258 -2.63 -16.19 -1.09
CA ASN A 258 -1.89 -16.86 -2.15
C ASN A 258 -1.01 -15.87 -2.90
N MET A 259 0.15 -16.31 -3.34
CA MET A 259 1.12 -15.50 -4.05
C MET A 259 1.27 -15.94 -5.51
N ILE A 260 1.42 -14.99 -6.42
CA ILE A 260 1.83 -15.29 -7.79
C ILE A 260 3.18 -16.01 -7.77
N GLY A 261 3.28 -17.11 -8.49
CA GLY A 261 4.48 -17.96 -8.48
C GLY A 261 4.48 -19.03 -7.40
N GLY A 262 3.42 -19.09 -6.59
CA GLY A 262 3.22 -20.12 -5.56
C GLY A 262 3.63 -19.68 -4.17
N GLY A 263 3.09 -20.37 -3.19
CA GLY A 263 3.26 -20.07 -1.78
C GLY A 263 2.05 -19.35 -1.19
N VAL A 264 1.97 -19.38 0.14
CA VAL A 264 0.92 -18.70 0.90
C VAL A 264 1.57 -17.85 1.98
N ASP A 265 1.29 -16.56 1.95
CA ASP A 265 1.69 -15.62 2.99
C ASP A 265 0.66 -15.58 4.11
N VAL A 266 1.13 -15.47 5.33
CA VAL A 266 0.34 -15.34 6.55
C VAL A 266 0.73 -14.06 7.26
N GLY A 267 -0.21 -13.17 7.44
CA GLY A 267 0.05 -11.87 8.09
C GLY A 267 -0.78 -10.76 7.48
N PRO A 268 -0.32 -9.52 7.61
CA PRO A 268 0.68 -9.06 8.57
C PRO A 268 0.09 -8.67 9.92
N ASN A 269 0.95 -8.55 10.94
CA ASN A 269 0.68 -7.71 12.10
C ASN A 269 0.99 -6.22 11.79
N ALA A 270 0.95 -5.34 12.80
CA ALA A 270 1.29 -3.94 12.62
C ALA A 270 2.00 -3.37 13.86
N VAL A 271 3.30 -3.17 13.76
CA VAL A 271 4.12 -2.58 14.83
C VAL A 271 4.78 -1.29 14.37
N LEU A 272 4.91 -0.32 15.29
CA LEU A 272 5.59 0.94 15.00
C LEU A 272 7.05 0.69 14.60
N GLY A 273 7.48 1.29 13.49
CA GLY A 273 8.87 1.32 13.07
C GLY A 273 9.61 2.50 13.69
N PHE A 274 10.89 2.31 14.10
CA PHE A 274 11.73 3.37 14.64
C PHE A 274 12.63 4.06 13.61
N LYS A 275 12.42 3.73 12.33
CA LYS A 275 12.95 4.44 11.17
C LYS A 275 11.99 4.30 9.99
N LYS A 276 12.08 5.19 9.01
CA LYS A 276 11.19 5.16 7.84
C LYS A 276 11.21 3.80 7.12
N GLU A 277 12.39 3.25 6.90
CA GLU A 277 12.59 1.93 6.25
C GLU A 277 12.77 0.83 7.28
N ALA A 278 11.73 0.59 8.09
CA ALA A 278 11.76 -0.39 9.17
C ALA A 278 11.51 -1.84 8.68
N TYR A 279 12.14 -2.27 7.59
CA TYR A 279 12.01 -3.64 7.06
C TYR A 279 12.66 -4.69 7.98
N LYS A 280 13.72 -4.33 8.69
CA LYS A 280 14.35 -5.21 9.69
C LYS A 280 13.71 -5.03 11.06
N LYS A 281 13.57 -6.13 11.81
CA LYS A 281 12.96 -6.15 13.15
C LYS A 281 13.66 -5.21 14.15
N ILE A 282 14.97 -5.13 14.06
CA ILE A 282 15.81 -4.23 14.84
C ILE A 282 16.45 -3.26 13.84
N GLY A 283 15.82 -2.11 13.65
CA GLY A 283 16.31 -1.03 12.82
C GLY A 283 16.17 0.30 13.56
N PHE A 284 17.25 1.07 13.65
CA PHE A 284 17.30 2.34 14.36
C PHE A 284 18.03 3.39 13.52
N ASN A 285 17.44 4.58 13.44
CA ASN A 285 18.08 5.79 12.94
C ASN A 285 17.78 6.92 13.93
N LYS A 286 18.81 7.48 14.57
CA LYS A 286 18.64 8.44 15.67
C LYS A 286 17.75 9.63 15.29
N SER A 287 17.97 10.22 14.12
CA SER A 287 17.20 11.39 13.66
C SER A 287 15.73 11.02 13.39
N GLU A 288 15.50 9.94 12.64
CA GLU A 288 14.15 9.50 12.30
C GLU A 288 13.37 9.01 13.54
N THR A 289 14.07 8.30 14.44
CA THR A 289 13.46 7.86 15.72
C THR A 289 13.02 9.04 16.57
N MET A 290 13.88 10.07 16.71
CA MET A 290 13.51 11.26 17.44
C MET A 290 12.34 12.00 16.80
N GLU A 291 12.34 12.13 15.48
CA GLU A 291 11.24 12.73 14.72
C GLU A 291 9.91 12.00 14.94
N ILE A 292 9.93 10.65 14.88
CA ILE A 292 8.76 9.81 15.12
C ILE A 292 8.30 9.95 16.59
N LEU A 293 9.21 9.80 17.55
CA LEU A 293 8.87 9.83 18.98
C LEU A 293 8.52 11.22 19.51
N THR A 294 8.89 12.31 18.85
CA THR A 294 8.49 13.66 19.25
C THR A 294 7.20 14.14 18.60
N PHE A 295 6.65 13.36 17.67
CA PHE A 295 5.41 13.73 16.99
C PHE A 295 4.18 13.61 17.91
N PRO A 296 3.45 14.71 18.18
CA PRO A 296 2.33 14.69 19.12
C PRO A 296 1.22 13.71 18.78
N GLY A 297 0.96 13.52 17.49
CA GLY A 297 -0.07 12.59 16.98
C GLY A 297 0.17 11.15 17.43
N LEU A 298 1.43 10.70 17.49
CA LEU A 298 1.78 9.35 17.94
C LEU A 298 1.32 9.08 19.37
N TYR A 299 1.54 10.04 20.29
CA TYR A 299 1.11 9.90 21.69
C TYR A 299 -0.40 9.89 21.84
N ARG A 300 -1.09 10.78 21.11
CA ARG A 300 -2.55 10.87 21.16
C ARG A 300 -3.21 9.60 20.64
N MET A 301 -2.68 9.06 19.53
CA MET A 301 -3.12 7.75 18.99
C MET A 301 -2.78 6.60 19.95
N GLY A 302 -1.53 6.56 20.46
CA GLY A 302 -1.07 5.50 21.36
C GLY A 302 -1.84 5.42 22.68
N LEU A 303 -2.23 6.56 23.27
CA LEU A 303 -3.04 6.59 24.51
C LEU A 303 -4.43 5.98 24.28
N LYS A 304 -5.00 6.11 23.09
CA LYS A 304 -6.31 5.53 22.74
C LYS A 304 -6.24 4.01 22.50
N ASN A 305 -5.09 3.49 22.03
CA ASN A 305 -4.95 2.11 21.54
C ASN A 305 -3.79 1.35 22.25
N ILE A 306 -3.52 1.64 23.52
CA ILE A 306 -2.32 1.11 24.22
C ILE A 306 -2.35 -0.42 24.36
N LYS A 307 -3.53 -1.02 24.59
CA LYS A 307 -3.68 -2.48 24.75
C LYS A 307 -3.38 -3.19 23.43
N GLU A 308 -3.91 -2.66 22.35
CA GLU A 308 -3.72 -3.16 20.98
C GLU A 308 -2.26 -3.06 20.57
N ALA A 309 -1.63 -1.91 20.81
CA ALA A 309 -0.21 -1.71 20.52
C ALA A 309 0.69 -2.71 21.27
N VAL A 310 0.46 -2.92 22.57
CA VAL A 310 1.19 -3.91 23.37
C VAL A 310 0.93 -5.34 22.83
N GLY A 311 -0.31 -5.64 22.46
CA GLY A 311 -0.68 -6.94 21.87
C GLY A 311 0.03 -7.19 20.53
N GLU A 312 0.16 -6.17 19.66
CA GLU A 312 0.89 -6.26 18.40
C GLU A 312 2.39 -6.51 18.63
N TYR A 313 3.02 -5.76 19.55
CA TYR A 313 4.41 -6.02 19.91
C TYR A 313 4.61 -7.42 20.50
N TYR A 314 3.69 -7.89 21.37
CA TYR A 314 3.75 -9.25 21.90
C TYR A 314 3.70 -10.30 20.79
N ARG A 315 2.79 -10.15 19.81
CA ARG A 315 2.72 -11.04 18.63
C ARG A 315 3.97 -10.96 17.76
N SER A 316 4.57 -9.79 17.63
CA SER A 316 5.81 -9.60 16.88
C SER A 316 6.98 -10.38 17.48
N PHE A 317 7.09 -10.47 18.80
CA PHE A 317 8.18 -11.20 19.48
C PHE A 317 7.84 -12.65 19.83
N ASN A 318 6.58 -13.03 19.75
CA ASN A 318 6.11 -14.37 20.12
C ASN A 318 5.43 -15.06 18.92
N LYS A 319 6.20 -15.92 18.24
CA LYS A 319 5.70 -16.73 17.12
C LYS A 319 4.46 -17.56 17.50
N GLY A 320 4.41 -18.11 18.74
CA GLY A 320 3.26 -18.87 19.21
C GLY A 320 1.98 -18.02 19.30
N ALA A 321 2.08 -16.76 19.71
CA ALA A 321 0.94 -15.84 19.73
C ALA A 321 0.46 -15.49 18.32
N PHE A 322 1.39 -15.34 17.36
CA PHE A 322 1.06 -15.15 15.95
C PHE A 322 0.34 -16.38 15.37
N VAL A 323 0.86 -17.59 15.65
CA VAL A 323 0.22 -18.86 15.23
C VAL A 323 -1.20 -18.98 15.80
N LYS A 324 -1.44 -18.61 17.07
CA LYS A 324 -2.79 -18.60 17.65
C LYS A 324 -3.74 -17.65 16.91
N ALA A 325 -3.25 -16.53 16.42
CA ALA A 325 -4.06 -15.63 15.60
C ALA A 325 -4.39 -16.26 14.24
N ALA A 326 -3.44 -16.91 13.58
CA ALA A 326 -3.66 -17.65 12.32
C ALA A 326 -4.61 -18.84 12.52
N GLN A 327 -4.52 -19.55 13.65
CA GLN A 327 -5.39 -20.69 14.01
C GLN A 327 -6.86 -20.31 14.19
N LYS A 328 -7.18 -19.04 14.42
CA LYS A 328 -8.58 -18.59 14.42
C LYS A 328 -9.25 -18.85 13.07
N LEU A 329 -8.49 -18.67 11.99
CA LEU A 329 -8.97 -18.90 10.62
C LEU A 329 -8.75 -20.34 10.17
N ILE A 330 -7.55 -20.89 10.38
CA ILE A 330 -7.20 -22.29 10.01
C ILE A 330 -6.64 -23.00 11.23
N PRO A 331 -7.45 -23.74 11.99
CA PRO A 331 -7.06 -24.35 13.26
C PRO A 331 -5.89 -25.35 13.18
N MET A 332 -5.68 -25.94 12.02
CA MET A 332 -4.66 -26.99 11.81
C MET A 332 -3.23 -26.45 11.69
N ILE A 333 -3.03 -25.15 11.48
CA ILE A 333 -1.69 -24.55 11.34
C ILE A 333 -0.92 -24.69 12.65
N LYS A 334 0.33 -25.14 12.54
CA LYS A 334 1.27 -25.31 13.65
C LYS A 334 2.43 -24.32 13.54
N SER A 335 3.15 -24.14 14.62
CA SER A 335 4.35 -23.29 14.63
C SER A 335 5.46 -23.78 13.68
N SER A 336 5.52 -25.10 13.42
CA SER A 336 6.42 -25.69 12.41
C SER A 336 6.10 -25.29 10.98
N ASP A 337 4.84 -24.95 10.70
CA ASP A 337 4.32 -24.80 9.35
C ASP A 337 4.53 -23.39 8.80
N ILE A 338 5.00 -22.46 9.60
CA ILE A 338 5.27 -21.09 9.19
C ILE A 338 6.74 -20.71 9.36
N THR A 339 7.29 -19.99 8.39
CA THR A 339 8.65 -19.42 8.41
C THR A 339 8.61 -17.92 8.24
N PRO A 340 9.44 -17.13 8.96
CA PRO A 340 9.47 -15.68 8.78
C PRO A 340 9.84 -15.26 7.36
N MET A 341 9.19 -14.20 6.86
CA MET A 341 9.52 -13.55 5.61
C MET A 341 10.01 -12.12 5.83
N GLU A 342 10.37 -11.45 4.74
CA GLU A 342 10.63 -10.02 4.76
C GLU A 342 9.38 -9.24 5.16
N ALA A 343 9.58 -8.22 5.99
CA ALA A 343 8.48 -7.39 6.44
C ALA A 343 8.11 -6.34 5.40
N GLY A 344 6.84 -5.96 5.34
CA GLY A 344 6.39 -4.76 4.67
C GLY A 344 6.43 -3.55 5.62
N VAL A 345 6.51 -2.35 5.07
CA VAL A 345 6.37 -1.10 5.85
C VAL A 345 5.25 -0.26 5.25
N ARG A 346 4.24 0.05 6.06
CA ARG A 346 3.16 0.96 5.67
C ARG A 346 3.57 2.39 5.99
N ALA A 347 3.53 3.27 4.99
CA ALA A 347 3.66 4.71 5.15
C ALA A 347 2.29 5.26 5.56
N GLN A 348 2.06 5.41 6.85
CA GLN A 348 0.80 5.92 7.36
C GLN A 348 0.90 7.41 7.66
N ALA A 349 0.17 8.23 6.91
CA ALA A 349 0.07 9.65 7.19
C ALA A 349 -0.80 9.89 8.43
N MET A 350 -0.27 10.71 9.34
CA MET A 350 -0.90 11.02 10.62
C MET A 350 -0.90 12.53 10.86
N GLN A 351 -2.01 13.03 11.41
CA GLN A 351 -2.16 14.42 11.85
C GLN A 351 -1.69 14.61 13.29
N PRO A 352 -1.37 15.85 13.73
CA PRO A 352 -0.93 16.11 15.10
C PRO A 352 -1.94 15.74 16.20
N ASP A 353 -3.23 15.64 15.86
CA ASP A 353 -4.29 15.21 16.80
C ASP A 353 -4.35 13.69 17.00
N GLY A 354 -3.53 12.93 16.26
CA GLY A 354 -3.48 11.48 16.27
C GLY A 354 -4.40 10.79 15.26
N THR A 355 -5.10 11.56 14.43
CA THR A 355 -5.92 11.02 13.34
C THR A 355 -5.02 10.45 12.24
N MET A 356 -5.19 9.19 11.92
CA MET A 356 -4.58 8.58 10.74
C MET A 356 -5.43 8.94 9.52
N LEU A 357 -4.78 9.46 8.47
CA LEU A 357 -5.47 9.74 7.21
C LEU A 357 -5.85 8.41 6.55
N ASP A 358 -7.14 8.22 6.36
CA ASP A 358 -7.66 6.97 5.80
C ASP A 358 -7.68 6.99 4.26
N ASP A 359 -7.96 8.13 3.62
CA ASP A 359 -8.07 8.24 2.16
C ASP A 359 -6.79 8.77 1.50
N PHE A 360 -6.73 8.76 0.16
CA PHE A 360 -5.66 9.38 -0.60
C PHE A 360 -5.61 10.89 -0.31
N TYR A 361 -4.39 11.40 -0.11
CA TYR A 361 -4.21 12.79 0.26
C TYR A 361 -3.07 13.45 -0.52
N PHE A 362 -3.40 14.57 -1.14
CA PHE A 362 -2.49 15.35 -1.98
C PHE A 362 -2.38 16.77 -1.42
N GLU A 363 -1.20 17.34 -1.46
CA GLU A 363 -0.96 18.77 -1.25
C GLU A 363 -0.24 19.36 -2.46
N GLU A 364 -0.51 20.62 -2.73
CA GLU A 364 -0.05 21.27 -3.96
C GLU A 364 0.37 22.72 -3.69
N ASN A 365 1.38 23.18 -4.41
CA ASN A 365 1.71 24.59 -4.51
C ASN A 365 1.80 25.02 -5.99
N GLU A 366 2.33 26.21 -6.26
CA GLU A 366 2.39 26.77 -7.64
C GLU A 366 3.16 25.88 -8.62
N ARG A 367 4.13 25.06 -8.16
CA ARG A 367 5.03 24.26 -9.00
C ARG A 367 5.16 22.82 -8.58
N SER A 368 4.39 22.36 -7.61
CA SER A 368 4.52 20.97 -7.16
C SER A 368 3.20 20.33 -6.75
N ILE A 369 3.16 19.01 -6.93
CA ILE A 369 2.10 18.11 -6.43
C ILE A 369 2.79 17.07 -5.53
N HIS A 370 2.26 16.88 -4.33
CA HIS A 370 2.80 15.98 -3.33
C HIS A 370 1.78 14.91 -2.94
N VAL A 371 2.12 13.65 -3.15
CA VAL A 371 1.32 12.50 -2.68
C VAL A 371 1.73 12.20 -1.25
N LEU A 372 0.97 12.71 -0.28
CA LEU A 372 1.31 12.58 1.15
C LEU A 372 0.69 11.35 1.81
N ASN A 373 -0.39 10.81 1.25
CA ASN A 373 -0.97 9.56 1.72
C ASN A 373 -1.48 8.73 0.55
N ALA A 374 -0.89 7.57 0.37
CA ALA A 374 -1.36 6.55 -0.59
C ALA A 374 -1.37 5.17 0.11
N PRO A 375 -2.31 4.98 1.06
CA PRO A 375 -2.41 3.72 1.81
C PRO A 375 -3.01 2.61 0.93
N SER A 376 -2.99 1.36 1.42
CA SER A 376 -3.72 0.28 0.74
C SER A 376 -5.18 0.72 0.47
N PRO A 377 -5.65 0.59 -0.77
CA PRO A 377 -5.19 -0.28 -1.85
C PRO A 377 -4.37 0.44 -2.95
N ALA A 378 -3.51 1.37 -2.62
CA ALA A 378 -2.82 2.24 -3.58
C ALA A 378 -2.12 1.48 -4.74
N ALA A 379 -1.58 0.29 -4.50
CA ALA A 379 -0.97 -0.51 -5.58
C ALA A 379 -2.01 -0.95 -6.62
N THR A 380 -3.16 -1.46 -6.18
CA THR A 380 -4.31 -1.76 -7.05
C THR A 380 -4.79 -0.51 -7.81
N CYS A 381 -4.86 0.62 -7.11
CA CYS A 381 -5.36 1.90 -7.63
C CYS A 381 -4.31 2.71 -8.39
N SER A 382 -3.09 2.19 -8.57
CA SER A 382 -1.95 2.98 -9.05
C SER A 382 -2.17 3.63 -10.42
N ILE A 383 -2.90 2.99 -11.30
CA ILE A 383 -3.27 3.54 -12.62
C ILE A 383 -4.21 4.75 -12.45
N GLU A 384 -5.24 4.61 -11.62
CA GLU A 384 -6.20 5.69 -11.38
C GLU A 384 -5.57 6.85 -10.62
N ILE A 385 -4.72 6.56 -9.64
CA ILE A 385 -3.94 7.59 -8.93
C ILE A 385 -3.00 8.32 -9.91
N GLY A 386 -2.33 7.59 -10.81
CA GLY A 386 -1.48 8.19 -11.84
C GLY A 386 -2.25 9.08 -12.80
N LYS A 387 -3.45 8.66 -13.24
CA LYS A 387 -4.37 9.46 -14.05
C LYS A 387 -4.83 10.72 -13.30
N GLU A 388 -5.22 10.60 -12.04
CA GLU A 388 -5.65 11.72 -11.19
C GLU A 388 -4.54 12.76 -11.04
N ILE A 389 -3.29 12.34 -10.74
CA ILE A 389 -2.14 13.24 -10.65
C ILE A 389 -1.88 13.93 -11.99
N ALA A 390 -1.98 13.19 -13.11
CA ALA A 390 -1.78 13.73 -14.44
C ALA A 390 -2.89 14.75 -14.82
N GLN A 391 -4.12 14.51 -14.41
CA GLN A 391 -5.24 15.45 -14.61
C GLN A 391 -5.05 16.73 -13.77
N ARG A 392 -4.69 16.60 -12.50
CA ARG A 392 -4.35 17.74 -11.61
C ARG A 392 -3.20 18.55 -12.21
N PHE A 393 -2.17 17.87 -12.68
CA PHE A 393 -1.05 18.51 -13.35
C PHE A 393 -1.51 19.37 -14.55
N ASN A 394 -2.28 18.78 -15.46
CA ASN A 394 -2.77 19.49 -16.64
C ASN A 394 -3.73 20.64 -16.31
N ALA A 395 -4.62 20.44 -15.35
CA ALA A 395 -5.57 21.49 -14.93
C ALA A 395 -4.87 22.70 -14.30
N LYS A 396 -3.68 22.48 -13.71
CA LYS A 396 -2.96 23.51 -12.98
C LYS A 396 -1.87 24.19 -13.79
N PHE A 397 -1.19 23.42 -14.67
CA PHE A 397 0.07 23.84 -15.27
C PHE A 397 0.06 23.89 -16.81
N ASN A 398 -1.03 23.51 -17.45
CA ASN A 398 -1.30 23.67 -18.87
C ASN A 398 -2.55 24.52 -19.10
#